data_cc2916da088f0eba5e169a451c9315f3
#
_entry.id   cc2916da088f0eba5e169a451c9315f3
#
_cell.length_a   1.000
_cell.length_b   1.000
_cell.length_c   1.000
_cell.angle_alpha   90.00
_cell.angle_beta   90.00
_cell.angle_gamma   90.00
#
_symmetry.space_group_name_H-M   'P 1'
#
loop_
_entity.id
_entity.type
_entity.pdbx_description
1 polymer ?
#
loop_
_entity_poly.entity_id
_entity_poly.type
_entity_poly.pdbx_seq_one_letter_code
_entity_poly.pdbx_strand_id
1 'polypeptide(L)'
;SVGAQALAHHLTTEGGNDGLVIAGTTGESPTLTHDEQIELIRAVVEATETPVVAGAGSNDTQAAVELTKRATAAGAHGILHVAGYYNRPSQAGLSEHFRACAAATDLPVLLYDIPVRTGRKIATETMIDLFTDVENIVGVKDAAGSPGETARMLSLAPEGTEVYSGDDGLTLALMAIGGVGVIGVATHWVGNETTDMMNAFFGGDVHKAAEINRRLIPSYEFETGDLAPNPIPTKAMLRVLGLPGGPTRMPMGPEPDFVESDAKTVLADLGRA
;
A
#
# COMPACT_ATOMS: atom_id res chain seq x y z
N SER A 1 6.93 11.77 14.44
CA SER A 1 6.29 13.06 14.78
C SER A 1 4.95 12.82 15.47
N VAL A 2 4.50 13.76 16.33
CA VAL A 2 3.22 13.65 17.08
C VAL A 2 2.03 13.42 16.13
N GLY A 3 2.01 14.08 14.98
CA GLY A 3 0.94 13.89 13.98
C GLY A 3 0.92 12.49 13.38
N ALA A 4 2.08 11.90 13.08
CA ALA A 4 2.15 10.54 12.56
C ALA A 4 1.69 9.50 13.58
N GLN A 5 2.05 9.67 14.85
CA GLN A 5 1.61 8.81 15.96
C GLN A 5 0.10 8.90 16.18
N ALA A 6 -0.46 10.12 16.19
CA ALA A 6 -1.90 10.33 16.33
C ALA A 6 -2.69 9.71 15.17
N LEU A 7 -2.20 9.87 13.91
CA LEU A 7 -2.84 9.27 12.75
C LEU A 7 -2.75 7.73 12.81
N ALA A 8 -1.58 7.17 13.13
CA ALA A 8 -1.40 5.74 13.26
C ALA A 8 -2.35 5.14 14.31
N HIS A 9 -2.44 5.77 15.48
CA HIS A 9 -3.36 5.36 16.54
C HIS A 9 -4.82 5.37 16.04
N HIS A 10 -5.28 6.47 15.43
CA HIS A 10 -6.63 6.56 14.88
C HIS A 10 -6.91 5.46 13.85
N LEU A 11 -6.02 5.28 12.87
CA LEU A 11 -6.22 4.31 11.79
C LEU A 11 -6.33 2.86 12.29
N THR A 12 -5.65 2.52 13.38
CA THR A 12 -5.62 1.15 13.91
C THR A 12 -6.64 0.90 15.02
N THR A 13 -7.10 1.92 15.74
CA THR A 13 -8.07 1.76 16.83
C THR A 13 -9.50 2.10 16.42
N GLU A 14 -9.67 3.05 15.51
CA GLU A 14 -10.98 3.56 15.07
C GLU A 14 -11.22 3.32 13.57
N GLY A 15 -10.15 3.32 12.78
CA GLY A 15 -10.20 3.24 11.32
C GLY A 15 -10.28 1.84 10.74
N GLY A 16 -10.29 0.78 11.56
CA GLY A 16 -10.49 -0.62 11.12
C GLY A 16 -9.33 -1.22 10.33
N ASN A 17 -8.11 -0.68 10.45
CA ASN A 17 -6.94 -1.22 9.77
C ASN A 17 -6.18 -2.19 10.67
N ASP A 18 -5.90 -3.40 10.17
CA ASP A 18 -5.15 -4.45 10.87
C ASP A 18 -3.64 -4.21 10.90
N GLY A 19 -3.14 -3.28 10.11
CA GLY A 19 -1.74 -2.91 10.03
C GLY A 19 -1.52 -1.66 9.18
N LEU A 20 -0.30 -1.16 9.17
CA LEU A 20 0.05 0.08 8.46
C LEU A 20 1.29 -0.12 7.59
N VAL A 21 1.26 0.45 6.38
CA VAL A 21 2.46 0.61 5.54
C VAL A 21 2.99 2.02 5.69
N ILE A 22 4.20 2.15 6.22
CA ILE A 22 4.85 3.44 6.47
C ILE A 22 5.90 3.72 5.39
N ALA A 23 5.98 4.97 4.94
CA ALA A 23 6.85 5.40 3.85
C ALA A 23 6.59 4.64 2.52
N GLY A 24 5.31 4.31 2.25
CA GLY A 24 4.85 3.93 0.92
C GLY A 24 4.65 5.15 0.01
N THR A 25 4.02 4.96 -1.16
CA THR A 25 3.73 6.05 -2.11
C THR A 25 2.84 7.14 -1.48
N THR A 26 1.74 6.74 -0.83
CA THR A 26 0.82 7.65 -0.12
C THR A 26 1.53 8.37 1.04
N GLY A 27 2.50 7.71 1.68
CA GLY A 27 3.36 8.29 2.71
C GLY A 27 4.49 9.18 2.16
N GLU A 28 4.44 9.57 0.88
CA GLU A 28 5.37 10.49 0.23
C GLU A 28 6.85 10.04 0.27
N SER A 29 7.12 8.73 0.27
CA SER A 29 8.50 8.20 0.34
C SER A 29 9.49 8.86 -0.62
N PRO A 30 9.14 9.23 -1.89
CA PRO A 30 10.09 9.84 -2.81
C PRO A 30 10.58 11.23 -2.40
N THR A 31 9.87 11.91 -1.50
CA THR A 31 10.19 13.28 -1.05
C THR A 31 10.64 13.34 0.41
N LEU A 32 10.72 12.20 1.07
CA LEU A 32 11.33 12.04 2.39
C LEU A 32 12.81 11.68 2.26
N THR A 33 13.66 12.23 3.12
CA THR A 33 15.01 11.69 3.28
C THR A 33 14.94 10.30 3.93
N HIS A 34 15.98 9.49 3.76
CA HIS A 34 16.06 8.18 4.41
C HIS A 34 15.96 8.28 5.94
N ASP A 35 16.51 9.33 6.54
CA ASP A 35 16.44 9.57 7.98
C ASP A 35 15.00 9.86 8.41
N GLU A 36 14.27 10.70 7.68
CA GLU A 36 12.85 10.97 7.93
C GLU A 36 12.00 9.71 7.81
N GLN A 37 12.28 8.84 6.81
CA GLN A 37 11.56 7.57 6.66
C GLN A 37 11.76 6.67 7.89
N ILE A 38 13.00 6.52 8.35
CA ILE A 38 13.31 5.70 9.53
C ILE A 38 12.73 6.30 10.83
N GLU A 39 12.76 7.62 10.99
CA GLU A 39 12.11 8.29 12.13
C GLU A 39 10.59 8.07 12.13
N LEU A 40 9.93 8.11 10.95
CA LEU A 40 8.50 7.82 10.83
C LEU A 40 8.18 6.37 11.19
N ILE A 41 8.94 5.41 10.66
CA ILE A 41 8.76 3.98 10.96
C ILE A 41 8.86 3.77 12.47
N ARG A 42 9.92 4.24 13.11
CA ARG A 42 10.11 4.12 14.57
C ARG A 42 8.96 4.74 15.34
N ALA A 43 8.58 5.97 14.99
CA ALA A 43 7.52 6.69 15.68
C ALA A 43 6.16 5.98 15.58
N VAL A 44 5.87 5.29 14.49
CA VAL A 44 4.63 4.53 14.33
C VAL A 44 4.71 3.18 15.04
N VAL A 45 5.84 2.48 14.96
CA VAL A 45 6.07 1.23 15.73
C VAL A 45 5.86 1.47 17.24
N GLU A 46 6.33 2.60 17.75
CA GLU A 46 6.14 2.99 19.16
C GLU A 46 4.68 3.38 19.51
N ALA A 47 3.87 3.74 18.53
CA ALA A 47 2.52 4.28 18.73
C ALA A 47 1.39 3.27 18.53
N THR A 48 1.66 2.08 18.01
CA THR A 48 0.65 1.06 17.74
C THR A 48 1.16 -0.34 18.05
N GLU A 49 0.25 -1.23 18.44
CA GLU A 49 0.54 -2.67 18.63
C GLU A 49 0.28 -3.49 17.36
N THR A 50 -0.30 -2.87 16.32
CA THR A 50 -0.59 -3.54 15.05
C THR A 50 0.66 -3.66 14.17
N PRO A 51 0.71 -4.62 13.24
CA PRO A 51 1.84 -4.78 12.34
C PRO A 51 2.17 -3.50 11.55
N VAL A 52 3.44 -3.16 11.51
CA VAL A 52 3.99 -2.03 10.74
C VAL A 52 4.91 -2.58 9.66
N VAL A 53 4.52 -2.39 8.40
CA VAL A 53 5.31 -2.72 7.22
C VAL A 53 6.04 -1.48 6.74
N ALA A 54 7.35 -1.56 6.58
CA ALA A 54 8.16 -0.42 6.14
C ALA A 54 8.32 -0.43 4.62
N GLY A 55 7.96 0.67 3.96
CA GLY A 55 8.38 0.92 2.58
C GLY A 55 9.88 1.22 2.54
N ALA A 56 10.66 0.30 1.96
CA ALA A 56 12.11 0.42 1.83
C ALA A 56 12.59 0.34 0.39
N GLY A 57 11.67 0.44 -0.58
CA GLY A 57 12.00 0.35 -2.00
C GLY A 57 12.73 1.59 -2.53
N SER A 58 13.68 1.35 -3.42
CA SER A 58 14.43 2.36 -4.17
C SER A 58 14.73 1.86 -5.57
N ASN A 59 15.02 2.76 -6.50
CA ASN A 59 15.56 2.40 -7.82
C ASN A 59 17.08 2.19 -7.83
N ASP A 60 17.70 2.25 -6.65
CA ASP A 60 19.09 1.90 -6.36
C ASP A 60 19.10 0.74 -5.36
N THR A 61 19.68 -0.39 -5.75
CA THR A 61 19.73 -1.60 -4.92
C THR A 61 20.50 -1.36 -3.61
N GLN A 62 21.60 -0.62 -3.64
CA GLN A 62 22.38 -0.35 -2.44
C GLN A 62 21.58 0.49 -1.43
N ALA A 63 20.88 1.52 -1.92
CA ALA A 63 20.01 2.34 -1.09
C ALA A 63 18.84 1.52 -0.50
N ALA A 64 18.21 0.64 -1.31
CA ALA A 64 17.14 -0.23 -0.83
C ALA A 64 17.59 -1.22 0.25
N VAL A 65 18.76 -1.84 0.07
CA VAL A 65 19.39 -2.73 1.07
C VAL A 65 19.68 -1.98 2.37
N GLU A 66 20.21 -0.77 2.30
CA GLU A 66 20.51 0.03 3.50
C GLU A 66 19.22 0.46 4.22
N LEU A 67 18.19 0.91 3.48
CA LEU A 67 16.88 1.22 4.05
C LEU A 67 16.24 0.00 4.72
N THR A 68 16.34 -1.18 4.11
CA THR A 68 15.83 -2.44 4.68
C THR A 68 16.46 -2.72 6.04
N LYS A 69 17.79 -2.67 6.14
CA LYS A 69 18.52 -2.87 7.40
C LYS A 69 18.08 -1.88 8.48
N ARG A 70 17.97 -0.61 8.09
CA ARG A 70 17.59 0.47 9.02
C ARG A 70 16.12 0.34 9.45
N ALA A 71 15.21 -0.03 8.55
CA ALA A 71 13.80 -0.27 8.86
C ALA A 71 13.62 -1.46 9.81
N THR A 72 14.35 -2.55 9.57
CA THR A 72 14.41 -3.71 10.48
C THR A 72 14.89 -3.29 11.87
N ALA A 73 15.99 -2.54 11.96
CA ALA A 73 16.52 -2.03 13.22
C ALA A 73 15.60 -1.01 13.91
N ALA A 74 14.71 -0.35 13.16
CA ALA A 74 13.69 0.57 13.70
C ALA A 74 12.46 -0.15 14.26
N GLY A 75 12.38 -1.50 14.15
CA GLY A 75 11.32 -2.30 14.71
C GLY A 75 10.17 -2.60 13.75
N ALA A 76 10.34 -2.42 12.45
CA ALA A 76 9.34 -2.85 11.46
C ALA A 76 9.03 -4.35 11.61
N HIS A 77 7.80 -4.76 11.25
CA HIS A 77 7.34 -6.15 11.30
C HIS A 77 7.38 -6.83 9.92
N GLY A 78 7.53 -6.04 8.86
CA GLY A 78 7.66 -6.49 7.47
C GLY A 78 8.21 -5.39 6.59
N ILE A 79 8.60 -5.75 5.38
CA ILE A 79 9.19 -4.82 4.41
C ILE A 79 8.40 -4.84 3.11
N LEU A 80 8.18 -3.67 2.51
CA LEU A 80 7.56 -3.52 1.19
C LEU A 80 8.59 -2.95 0.21
N HIS A 81 8.88 -3.69 -0.87
CA HIS A 81 9.78 -3.28 -1.92
C HIS A 81 9.06 -3.03 -3.24
N VAL A 82 8.97 -1.77 -3.64
CA VAL A 82 8.49 -1.40 -4.98
C VAL A 82 9.52 -1.80 -6.04
N ALA A 83 9.05 -2.24 -7.21
CA ALA A 83 9.92 -2.47 -8.37
C ALA A 83 10.69 -1.19 -8.72
N GLY A 84 11.95 -1.34 -9.15
CA GLY A 84 12.79 -0.19 -9.51
C GLY A 84 12.09 0.72 -10.53
N TYR A 85 11.86 1.95 -10.14
CA TYR A 85 11.18 2.97 -10.94
C TYR A 85 12.17 3.82 -11.74
N TYR A 86 11.70 4.44 -12.82
CA TYR A 86 12.45 5.34 -13.72
C TYR A 86 13.49 4.63 -14.61
N ASN A 87 14.47 3.94 -14.04
CA ASN A 87 15.56 3.25 -14.76
C ASN A 87 15.13 1.96 -15.47
N ARG A 88 13.93 1.45 -15.23
CA ARG A 88 13.28 0.33 -15.93
C ARG A 88 14.19 -0.90 -16.09
N PRO A 89 14.62 -1.53 -15.01
CA PRO A 89 15.54 -2.66 -15.06
C PRO A 89 14.98 -3.85 -15.84
N SER A 90 15.86 -4.76 -16.31
CA SER A 90 15.44 -6.04 -16.88
C SER A 90 14.83 -6.94 -15.78
N GLN A 91 14.13 -8.01 -16.16
CA GLN A 91 13.59 -8.98 -15.21
C GLN A 91 14.71 -9.64 -14.37
N ALA A 92 15.83 -9.97 -14.99
CA ALA A 92 17.01 -10.46 -14.27
C ALA A 92 17.52 -9.44 -13.25
N GLY A 93 17.58 -8.14 -13.63
CA GLY A 93 17.96 -7.06 -12.73
C GLY A 93 16.98 -6.88 -11.58
N LEU A 94 15.66 -7.03 -11.80
CA LEU A 94 14.65 -7.01 -10.75
C LEU A 94 14.82 -8.21 -9.80
N SER A 95 15.06 -9.41 -10.33
CA SER A 95 15.29 -10.59 -9.52
C SER A 95 16.48 -10.41 -8.59
N GLU A 96 17.63 -10.00 -9.10
CA GLU A 96 18.82 -9.73 -8.30
C GLU A 96 18.61 -8.62 -7.26
N HIS A 97 17.90 -7.56 -7.64
CA HIS A 97 17.55 -6.47 -6.74
C HIS A 97 16.72 -6.97 -5.54
N PHE A 98 15.64 -7.70 -5.80
CA PHE A 98 14.76 -8.20 -4.72
C PHE A 98 15.47 -9.25 -3.84
N ARG A 99 16.30 -10.12 -4.44
CA ARG A 99 17.12 -11.08 -3.67
C ARG A 99 18.09 -10.35 -2.73
N ALA A 100 18.75 -9.31 -3.22
CA ALA A 100 19.68 -8.53 -2.39
C ALA A 100 18.94 -7.79 -1.25
N CYS A 101 17.75 -7.25 -1.52
CA CYS A 101 16.92 -6.59 -0.51
C CYS A 101 16.40 -7.59 0.53
N ALA A 102 15.90 -8.74 0.12
CA ALA A 102 15.41 -9.78 1.02
C ALA A 102 16.53 -10.36 1.90
N ALA A 103 17.73 -10.52 1.36
CA ALA A 103 18.91 -10.97 2.13
C ALA A 103 19.39 -9.97 3.20
N ALA A 104 18.85 -8.75 3.21
CA ALA A 104 19.21 -7.70 4.19
C ALA A 104 18.37 -7.74 5.48
N THR A 105 17.41 -8.68 5.59
CA THR A 105 16.51 -8.79 6.73
C THR A 105 15.99 -10.23 6.89
N ASP A 106 15.63 -10.60 8.10
CA ASP A 106 14.88 -11.84 8.38
C ASP A 106 13.36 -11.63 8.41
N LEU A 107 12.89 -10.39 8.21
CA LEU A 107 11.47 -10.05 8.19
C LEU A 107 10.80 -10.51 6.89
N PRO A 108 9.46 -10.75 6.92
CA PRO A 108 8.70 -10.99 5.70
C PRO A 108 8.79 -9.80 4.76
N VAL A 109 8.97 -10.09 3.48
CA VAL A 109 9.10 -9.11 2.40
C VAL A 109 7.96 -9.26 1.42
N LEU A 110 7.27 -8.16 1.13
CA LEU A 110 6.31 -8.06 0.05
C LEU A 110 6.93 -7.32 -1.14
N LEU A 111 6.80 -7.91 -2.32
CA LEU A 111 7.06 -7.20 -3.57
C LEU A 111 5.94 -6.19 -3.83
N TYR A 112 6.23 -5.12 -4.55
CA TYR A 112 5.19 -4.16 -4.96
C TYR A 112 5.27 -3.91 -6.46
N ASP A 113 4.25 -4.41 -7.18
CA ASP A 113 4.12 -4.26 -8.63
C ASP A 113 3.10 -3.16 -8.96
N ILE A 114 3.60 -2.02 -9.45
CA ILE A 114 2.81 -0.87 -9.87
C ILE A 114 3.37 -0.25 -11.15
N PRO A 115 3.20 -0.90 -12.30
CA PRO A 115 3.84 -0.49 -13.57
C PRO A 115 3.43 0.90 -14.05
N VAL A 116 2.24 1.38 -13.69
CA VAL A 116 1.80 2.76 -14.02
C VAL A 116 2.71 3.83 -13.40
N ARG A 117 3.36 3.54 -12.27
CA ARG A 117 4.31 4.45 -11.61
C ARG A 117 5.77 4.10 -11.88
N THR A 118 6.09 2.81 -11.92
CA THR A 118 7.47 2.35 -12.07
C THR A 118 7.93 2.33 -13.53
N GLY A 119 6.99 2.25 -14.48
CA GLY A 119 7.28 2.04 -15.90
C GLY A 119 7.79 0.62 -16.22
N ARG A 120 7.82 -0.28 -15.22
CA ARG A 120 8.24 -1.67 -15.39
C ARG A 120 7.38 -2.60 -14.52
N LYS A 121 6.71 -3.56 -15.17
CA LYS A 121 6.00 -4.64 -14.51
C LYS A 121 7.00 -5.72 -14.06
N ILE A 122 6.76 -6.34 -12.91
CA ILE A 122 7.42 -7.58 -12.51
C ILE A 122 6.73 -8.72 -13.29
N ALA A 123 7.48 -9.46 -14.10
CA ALA A 123 6.90 -10.58 -14.84
C ALA A 123 6.44 -11.70 -13.90
N THR A 124 5.39 -12.41 -14.26
CA THR A 124 4.86 -13.54 -13.49
C THR A 124 5.92 -14.56 -13.16
N GLU A 125 6.74 -14.92 -14.14
CA GLU A 125 7.84 -15.89 -13.99
C GLU A 125 8.88 -15.40 -12.97
N THR A 126 9.23 -14.11 -13.00
CA THR A 126 10.15 -13.50 -12.02
C THR A 126 9.58 -13.55 -10.60
N MET A 127 8.28 -13.29 -10.43
CA MET A 127 7.63 -13.39 -9.11
C MET A 127 7.65 -14.83 -8.60
N ILE A 128 7.30 -15.80 -9.45
CA ILE A 128 7.28 -17.22 -9.08
C ILE A 128 8.68 -17.70 -8.66
N ASP A 129 9.73 -17.36 -9.41
CA ASP A 129 11.11 -17.69 -9.06
C ASP A 129 11.51 -17.11 -7.70
N LEU A 130 11.11 -15.85 -7.43
CA LEU A 130 11.38 -15.21 -6.15
C LEU A 130 10.63 -15.84 -4.99
N PHE A 131 9.33 -16.14 -5.14
CA PHE A 131 8.53 -16.82 -4.10
C PHE A 131 9.00 -18.25 -3.84
N THR A 132 9.59 -18.92 -4.83
CA THR A 132 10.08 -20.28 -4.70
C THR A 132 11.45 -20.34 -4.05
N ASP A 133 12.35 -19.43 -4.42
CA ASP A 133 13.77 -19.51 -4.07
C ASP A 133 14.15 -18.65 -2.85
N VAL A 134 13.32 -17.69 -2.44
CA VAL A 134 13.63 -16.72 -1.38
C VAL A 134 12.59 -16.83 -0.27
N GLU A 135 12.93 -17.53 0.79
CA GLU A 135 12.02 -17.93 1.88
C GLU A 135 11.24 -16.77 2.50
N ASN A 136 11.88 -15.62 2.67
CA ASN A 136 11.23 -14.45 3.30
C ASN A 136 10.53 -13.52 2.31
N ILE A 137 10.51 -13.81 1.01
CA ILE A 137 9.60 -13.11 0.07
C ILE A 137 8.25 -13.85 0.09
N VAL A 138 7.31 -13.32 0.86
CA VAL A 138 6.05 -14.02 1.18
C VAL A 138 4.89 -13.70 0.23
N GLY A 139 5.02 -12.67 -0.61
CA GLY A 139 3.92 -12.28 -1.50
C GLY A 139 4.13 -10.96 -2.22
N VAL A 140 3.04 -10.42 -2.72
CA VAL A 140 3.03 -9.18 -3.52
C VAL A 140 1.87 -8.26 -3.15
N LYS A 141 2.15 -6.95 -3.08
CA LYS A 141 1.14 -5.91 -3.25
C LYS A 141 0.97 -5.68 -4.75
N ASP A 142 -0.17 -6.10 -5.28
CA ASP A 142 -0.50 -6.05 -6.71
C ASP A 142 -1.33 -4.80 -7.04
N ALA A 143 -0.73 -3.87 -7.76
CA ALA A 143 -1.37 -2.71 -8.38
C ALA A 143 -1.10 -2.67 -9.89
N ALA A 144 -0.94 -3.84 -10.52
CA ALA A 144 -0.70 -3.96 -11.95
C ALA A 144 -1.97 -3.84 -12.81
N GLY A 145 -3.16 -3.93 -12.19
CA GLY A 145 -4.42 -3.74 -12.88
C GLY A 145 -4.86 -4.91 -13.77
N SER A 146 -4.32 -6.12 -13.56
CA SER A 146 -4.60 -7.29 -14.40
C SER A 146 -4.97 -8.54 -13.57
N PRO A 147 -6.22 -8.64 -13.05
CA PRO A 147 -6.63 -9.78 -12.24
C PRO A 147 -6.43 -11.15 -12.92
N GLY A 148 -6.55 -11.21 -14.27
CA GLY A 148 -6.29 -12.44 -15.03
C GLY A 148 -4.83 -12.90 -14.97
N GLU A 149 -3.87 -11.97 -14.98
CA GLU A 149 -2.46 -12.32 -14.80
C GLU A 149 -2.16 -12.70 -13.34
N THR A 150 -2.80 -12.04 -12.39
CA THR A 150 -2.70 -12.37 -10.96
C THR A 150 -3.25 -13.79 -10.70
N ALA A 151 -4.39 -14.16 -11.29
CA ALA A 151 -4.93 -15.52 -11.21
C ALA A 151 -3.95 -16.56 -11.79
N ARG A 152 -3.33 -16.26 -12.93
CA ARG A 152 -2.29 -17.10 -13.51
C ARG A 152 -1.09 -17.24 -12.58
N MET A 153 -0.63 -16.12 -12.01
CA MET A 153 0.49 -16.13 -11.07
C MET A 153 0.18 -16.99 -9.85
N LEU A 154 -0.97 -16.81 -9.20
CA LEU A 154 -1.40 -17.62 -8.06
C LEU A 154 -1.52 -19.12 -8.38
N SER A 155 -1.91 -19.48 -9.61
CA SER A 155 -2.02 -20.88 -10.04
C SER A 155 -0.66 -21.60 -10.16
N LEU A 156 0.43 -20.87 -10.18
CA LEU A 156 1.81 -21.35 -10.36
C LEU A 156 2.70 -21.08 -9.15
N ALA A 157 2.30 -20.16 -8.28
CA ALA A 157 3.06 -19.79 -7.09
C ALA A 157 3.01 -20.90 -6.03
N PRO A 158 4.01 -20.96 -5.12
CA PRO A 158 3.95 -21.84 -3.96
C PRO A 158 2.70 -21.59 -3.11
N GLU A 159 2.20 -22.65 -2.48
CA GLU A 159 1.11 -22.56 -1.49
C GLU A 159 1.49 -21.59 -0.36
N GLY A 160 0.55 -20.74 0.03
CA GLY A 160 0.78 -19.71 1.05
C GLY A 160 1.32 -18.39 0.50
N THR A 161 1.54 -18.25 -0.81
CA THR A 161 1.87 -16.96 -1.41
C THR A 161 0.73 -15.96 -1.22
N GLU A 162 1.03 -14.81 -0.62
CA GLU A 162 0.05 -13.78 -0.30
C GLU A 162 -0.06 -12.72 -1.42
N VAL A 163 -1.29 -12.40 -1.81
CA VAL A 163 -1.57 -11.29 -2.73
C VAL A 163 -2.46 -10.27 -2.03
N TYR A 164 -1.93 -9.08 -1.83
CA TYR A 164 -2.70 -7.92 -1.37
C TYR A 164 -3.02 -7.01 -2.55
N SER A 165 -4.27 -6.58 -2.66
CA SER A 165 -4.59 -5.54 -3.63
C SER A 165 -3.83 -4.25 -3.29
N GLY A 166 -3.21 -3.64 -4.28
CA GLY A 166 -2.62 -2.31 -4.18
C GLY A 166 -3.47 -1.25 -4.87
N ASP A 167 -4.65 -1.64 -5.35
CA ASP A 167 -5.68 -0.83 -5.97
C ASP A 167 -7.00 -1.10 -5.24
N ASP A 168 -7.53 -0.09 -4.56
CA ASP A 168 -8.72 -0.21 -3.72
C ASP A 168 -9.92 -0.73 -4.53
N GLY A 169 -10.09 -0.24 -5.77
CA GLY A 169 -11.17 -0.64 -6.67
C GLY A 169 -11.10 -2.10 -7.15
N LEU A 170 -9.92 -2.71 -7.11
CA LEU A 170 -9.71 -4.11 -7.50
C LEU A 170 -9.71 -5.09 -6.33
N THR A 171 -9.85 -4.62 -5.10
CA THR A 171 -9.76 -5.46 -3.90
C THR A 171 -10.68 -6.67 -3.96
N LEU A 172 -11.98 -6.46 -4.18
CA LEU A 172 -12.95 -7.57 -4.23
C LEU A 172 -12.67 -8.54 -5.40
N ALA A 173 -12.22 -8.03 -6.55
CA ALA A 173 -11.88 -8.85 -7.70
C ALA A 173 -10.64 -9.73 -7.44
N LEU A 174 -9.62 -9.18 -6.77
CA LEU A 174 -8.42 -9.94 -6.39
C LEU A 174 -8.72 -10.96 -5.29
N MET A 175 -9.58 -10.65 -4.32
CA MET A 175 -10.05 -11.61 -3.33
C MET A 175 -10.77 -12.79 -3.98
N ALA A 176 -11.58 -12.55 -5.02
CA ALA A 176 -12.31 -13.61 -5.73
C ALA A 176 -11.39 -14.62 -6.45
N ILE A 177 -10.14 -14.29 -6.67
CA ILE A 177 -9.12 -15.17 -7.30
C ILE A 177 -8.04 -15.64 -6.33
N GLY A 178 -8.19 -15.38 -5.01
CA GLY A 178 -7.28 -15.86 -3.98
C GLY A 178 -6.44 -14.79 -3.30
N GLY A 179 -6.71 -13.50 -3.55
CA GLY A 179 -6.12 -12.40 -2.77
C GLY A 179 -6.56 -12.45 -1.31
N VAL A 180 -5.66 -12.05 -0.40
CA VAL A 180 -5.86 -12.18 1.05
C VAL A 180 -6.25 -10.87 1.73
N GLY A 181 -6.13 -9.73 1.03
CA GLY A 181 -6.43 -8.43 1.61
C GLY A 181 -6.10 -7.25 0.69
N VAL A 182 -6.02 -6.07 1.28
CA VAL A 182 -5.70 -4.82 0.59
C VAL A 182 -4.66 -4.02 1.37
N ILE A 183 -3.75 -3.38 0.64
CA ILE A 183 -2.89 -2.31 1.13
C ILE A 183 -3.31 -1.05 0.38
N GLY A 184 -4.39 -0.44 0.87
CA GLY A 184 -5.15 0.58 0.18
C GLY A 184 -4.74 2.01 0.47
N VAL A 185 -5.40 2.92 -0.20
CA VAL A 185 -5.37 4.37 0.00
C VAL A 185 -6.66 4.83 0.67
N ALA A 186 -7.81 4.42 0.13
CA ALA A 186 -9.13 4.78 0.68
C ALA A 186 -9.34 4.23 2.12
N THR A 187 -8.61 3.20 2.52
CA THR A 187 -8.61 2.67 3.88
C THR A 187 -8.24 3.70 4.97
N HIS A 188 -7.70 4.86 4.59
CA HIS A 188 -7.51 5.97 5.51
C HIS A 188 -8.84 6.59 6.01
N TRP A 189 -9.96 6.39 5.31
CA TRP A 189 -11.27 6.92 5.72
C TRP A 189 -12.43 5.93 5.59
N VAL A 190 -12.25 4.82 4.87
CA VAL A 190 -13.25 3.74 4.74
C VAL A 190 -12.70 2.37 5.16
N GLY A 191 -11.73 2.33 6.08
CA GLY A 191 -11.12 1.07 6.52
C GLY A 191 -12.13 0.14 7.18
N ASN A 192 -13.04 0.63 8.02
CA ASN A 192 -14.09 -0.18 8.63
C ASN A 192 -15.00 -0.83 7.57
N GLU A 193 -15.46 -0.06 6.59
CA GLU A 193 -16.31 -0.57 5.50
C GLU A 193 -15.54 -1.54 4.60
N THR A 194 -14.26 -1.31 4.39
CA THR A 194 -13.39 -2.24 3.65
C THR A 194 -13.26 -3.56 4.41
N THR A 195 -13.06 -3.50 5.72
CA THR A 195 -13.03 -4.69 6.60
C THR A 195 -14.37 -5.42 6.58
N ASP A 196 -15.50 -4.71 6.64
CA ASP A 196 -16.84 -5.30 6.54
C ASP A 196 -17.05 -5.98 5.18
N MET A 197 -16.58 -5.37 4.09
CA MET A 197 -16.63 -5.97 2.74
C MET A 197 -15.82 -7.27 2.69
N MET A 198 -14.61 -7.26 3.22
CA MET A 198 -13.72 -8.44 3.23
C MET A 198 -14.32 -9.55 4.10
N ASN A 199 -14.81 -9.23 5.29
CA ASN A 199 -15.46 -10.19 6.19
C ASN A 199 -16.71 -10.81 5.57
N ALA A 200 -17.54 -10.02 4.88
CA ALA A 200 -18.70 -10.53 4.15
C ALA A 200 -18.27 -11.52 3.05
N PHE A 201 -17.23 -11.18 2.27
CA PHE A 201 -16.73 -12.04 1.21
C PHE A 201 -16.18 -13.35 1.76
N PHE A 202 -15.28 -13.32 2.74
CA PHE A 202 -14.69 -14.52 3.34
C PHE A 202 -15.72 -15.34 4.15
N GLY A 203 -16.76 -14.69 4.68
CA GLY A 203 -17.91 -15.34 5.29
C GLY A 203 -18.88 -15.99 4.28
N GLY A 204 -18.65 -15.85 2.97
CA GLY A 204 -19.47 -16.42 1.90
C GLY A 204 -20.63 -15.54 1.46
N ASP A 205 -20.85 -14.36 2.05
CA ASP A 205 -21.87 -13.40 1.63
C ASP A 205 -21.34 -12.46 0.52
N VAL A 206 -21.17 -13.03 -0.67
CA VAL A 206 -20.67 -12.32 -1.84
C VAL A 206 -21.61 -11.18 -2.27
N HIS A 207 -22.92 -11.33 -2.05
CA HIS A 207 -23.88 -10.26 -2.37
C HIS A 207 -23.69 -9.05 -1.48
N LYS A 208 -23.50 -9.26 -0.17
CA LYS A 208 -23.21 -8.19 0.80
C LYS A 208 -21.86 -7.51 0.49
N ALA A 209 -20.83 -8.31 0.20
CA ALA A 209 -19.52 -7.77 -0.20
C ALA A 209 -19.64 -6.87 -1.43
N ALA A 210 -20.38 -7.31 -2.48
CA ALA A 210 -20.61 -6.53 -3.69
C ALA A 210 -21.45 -5.27 -3.43
N GLU A 211 -22.40 -5.30 -2.50
CA GLU A 211 -23.17 -4.12 -2.08
C GLU A 211 -22.27 -3.08 -1.43
N ILE A 212 -21.43 -3.50 -0.48
CA ILE A 212 -20.48 -2.60 0.19
C ILE A 212 -19.49 -2.02 -0.83
N ASN A 213 -18.91 -2.86 -1.69
CA ASN A 213 -17.97 -2.40 -2.72
C ASN A 213 -18.58 -1.28 -3.60
N ARG A 214 -19.85 -1.45 -4.04
CA ARG A 214 -20.52 -0.40 -4.83
C ARG A 214 -20.65 0.93 -4.09
N ARG A 215 -20.86 0.91 -2.79
CA ARG A 215 -20.92 2.12 -1.95
C ARG A 215 -19.56 2.79 -1.80
N LEU A 216 -18.47 2.04 -1.92
CA LEU A 216 -17.11 2.55 -1.78
C LEU A 216 -16.53 3.14 -3.08
N ILE A 217 -17.15 2.90 -4.24
CA ILE A 217 -16.67 3.39 -5.55
C ILE A 217 -16.35 4.90 -5.52
N PRO A 218 -17.19 5.80 -4.97
CA PRO A 218 -16.83 7.23 -4.91
C PRO A 218 -15.52 7.51 -4.16
N SER A 219 -15.19 6.71 -3.14
CA SER A 219 -13.91 6.82 -2.41
C SER A 219 -12.74 6.40 -3.28
N TYR A 220 -12.89 5.33 -4.06
CA TYR A 220 -11.85 4.83 -4.97
C TYR A 220 -11.59 5.78 -6.15
N GLU A 221 -12.63 6.41 -6.67
CA GLU A 221 -12.53 7.42 -7.72
C GLU A 221 -11.90 8.73 -7.20
N PHE A 222 -12.16 9.08 -5.94
CA PHE A 222 -11.61 10.28 -5.31
C PHE A 222 -10.11 10.17 -4.98
N GLU A 223 -9.63 8.99 -4.62
CA GLU A 223 -8.26 8.82 -4.05
C GLU A 223 -7.12 9.21 -4.99
N THR A 224 -7.37 9.27 -6.30
CA THR A 224 -6.37 9.67 -7.29
C THR A 224 -7.00 10.15 -8.58
N GLY A 225 -6.32 11.06 -9.26
CA GLY A 225 -6.72 11.58 -10.56
C GLY A 225 -5.61 12.43 -11.18
N ASP A 226 -5.72 12.78 -12.47
CA ASP A 226 -4.69 13.52 -13.17
C ASP A 226 -4.46 14.92 -12.60
N LEU A 227 -5.51 15.58 -12.11
CA LEU A 227 -5.44 16.91 -11.52
C LEU A 227 -5.06 16.92 -10.05
N ALA A 228 -5.35 15.83 -9.35
CA ALA A 228 -5.03 15.64 -7.93
C ALA A 228 -4.55 14.19 -7.72
N PRO A 229 -3.31 13.87 -8.09
CA PRO A 229 -2.78 12.53 -7.89
C PRO A 229 -2.57 12.21 -6.39
N ASN A 230 -2.78 10.95 -6.01
CA ASN A 230 -2.43 10.49 -4.66
C ASN A 230 -0.95 10.86 -4.34
N PRO A 231 -0.68 11.52 -3.17
CA PRO A 231 -1.49 11.58 -1.95
C PRO A 231 -2.27 12.89 -1.72
N ILE A 232 -2.45 13.74 -2.71
CA ILE A 232 -3.18 15.02 -2.53
C ILE A 232 -4.59 14.80 -1.98
N PRO A 233 -5.46 13.96 -2.61
CA PRO A 233 -6.81 13.73 -2.10
C PRO A 233 -6.84 13.09 -0.72
N THR A 234 -5.94 12.16 -0.45
CA THR A 234 -5.84 11.51 0.86
C THR A 234 -5.56 12.52 1.97
N LYS A 235 -4.62 13.44 1.76
CA LYS A 235 -4.27 14.46 2.76
C LYS A 235 -5.41 15.47 2.94
N ALA A 236 -6.12 15.84 1.87
CA ALA A 236 -7.31 16.67 1.97
C ALA A 236 -8.44 15.97 2.76
N MET A 237 -8.70 14.70 2.47
CA MET A 237 -9.68 13.90 3.22
C MET A 237 -9.37 13.85 4.71
N LEU A 238 -8.12 13.60 5.07
CA LEU A 238 -7.69 13.59 6.48
C LEU A 238 -7.95 14.93 7.16
N ARG A 239 -7.67 16.07 6.50
CA ARG A 239 -7.97 17.40 7.06
C ARG A 239 -9.47 17.63 7.25
N VAL A 240 -10.29 17.24 6.27
CA VAL A 240 -11.76 17.34 6.37
C VAL A 240 -12.29 16.51 7.54
N LEU A 241 -11.66 15.38 7.84
CA LEU A 241 -11.96 14.53 9.01
C LEU A 241 -11.37 15.06 10.33
N GLY A 242 -10.63 16.19 10.31
CA GLY A 242 -9.97 16.72 11.49
C GLY A 242 -8.70 15.94 11.91
N LEU A 243 -8.19 15.11 11.03
CA LEU A 243 -6.99 14.29 11.25
C LEU A 243 -5.73 14.99 10.70
N PRO A 244 -4.53 14.60 11.15
CA PRO A 244 -3.28 15.17 10.66
C PRO A 244 -3.05 14.87 9.16
N GLY A 245 -3.37 15.83 8.29
CA GLY A 245 -3.17 15.78 6.86
C GLY A 245 -2.54 17.09 6.36
N GLY A 246 -1.25 17.30 6.58
CA GLY A 246 -0.55 18.51 6.12
C GLY A 246 -0.52 18.67 4.60
N PRO A 247 0.10 19.74 4.05
CA PRO A 247 0.29 19.88 2.62
C PRO A 247 1.21 18.78 2.08
N THR A 248 1.10 18.48 0.78
CA THR A 248 2.06 17.60 0.10
C THR A 248 3.39 18.31 -0.12
N ARG A 249 4.47 17.54 -0.14
CA ARG A 249 5.79 18.05 -0.52
C ARG A 249 5.88 18.20 -2.04
N MET A 250 6.66 19.20 -2.48
CA MET A 250 6.96 19.34 -3.91
C MET A 250 7.68 18.09 -4.43
N PRO A 251 7.40 17.64 -5.67
CA PRO A 251 6.66 18.35 -6.74
C PRO A 251 5.14 18.06 -6.79
N MET A 252 4.54 17.43 -5.78
CA MET A 252 3.12 17.02 -5.83
C MET A 252 2.13 18.18 -5.75
N GLY A 253 2.43 19.25 -5.01
CA GLY A 253 1.52 20.40 -4.86
C GLY A 253 1.77 21.52 -5.86
N PRO A 254 0.93 22.60 -5.95
CA PRO A 254 -0.12 22.93 -4.99
C PRO A 254 -1.37 22.06 -5.11
N GLU A 255 -2.11 21.97 -4.02
CA GLU A 255 -3.40 21.29 -3.98
C GLU A 255 -4.45 22.11 -4.76
N PRO A 256 -5.24 21.51 -5.66
CA PRO A 256 -6.33 22.20 -6.33
C PRO A 256 -7.47 22.55 -5.37
N ASP A 257 -8.09 23.73 -5.58
CA ASP A 257 -9.14 24.28 -4.71
C ASP A 257 -10.39 23.38 -4.57
N PHE A 258 -10.65 22.50 -5.55
CA PHE A 258 -11.81 21.60 -5.54
C PHE A 258 -11.66 20.41 -4.61
N VAL A 259 -10.45 20.00 -4.24
CA VAL A 259 -10.19 18.68 -3.60
C VAL A 259 -10.86 18.53 -2.23
N GLU A 260 -10.85 19.58 -1.39
CA GLU A 260 -11.57 19.53 -0.10
C GLU A 260 -13.10 19.53 -0.26
N SER A 261 -13.62 20.18 -1.30
CA SER A 261 -15.05 20.13 -1.64
C SER A 261 -15.46 18.71 -2.06
N ASP A 262 -14.64 18.07 -2.88
CA ASP A 262 -14.88 16.72 -3.36
C ASP A 262 -14.77 15.70 -2.20
N ALA A 263 -13.80 15.88 -1.29
CA ALA A 263 -13.70 15.07 -0.08
C ALA A 263 -14.98 15.12 0.78
N LYS A 264 -15.57 16.31 0.96
CA LYS A 264 -16.85 16.49 1.67
C LYS A 264 -18.00 15.80 0.95
N THR A 265 -18.03 15.86 -0.39
CA THR A 265 -19.04 15.17 -1.21
C THR A 265 -18.94 13.66 -1.03
N VAL A 266 -17.74 13.11 -1.09
CA VAL A 266 -17.51 11.67 -0.84
C VAL A 266 -17.97 11.24 0.55
N LEU A 267 -17.70 12.05 1.60
CA LEU A 267 -18.18 11.75 2.94
C LEU A 267 -19.71 11.83 3.05
N ALA A 268 -20.35 12.78 2.36
CA ALA A 268 -21.81 12.88 2.31
C ALA A 268 -22.44 11.65 1.62
N ASP A 269 -21.85 11.17 0.52
CA ASP A 269 -22.28 9.95 -0.18
C ASP A 269 -22.15 8.70 0.69
N LEU A 270 -21.18 8.69 1.60
CA LEU A 270 -21.02 7.66 2.63
C LEU A 270 -21.95 7.82 3.82
N GLY A 271 -22.76 8.89 3.88
CA GLY A 271 -23.64 9.22 5.01
C GLY A 271 -22.91 9.79 6.22
N ARG A 272 -21.76 10.42 6.01
CA ARG A 272 -20.89 11.01 7.05
C ARG A 272 -20.79 12.55 6.87
N ALA A 273 -21.89 13.24 6.65
CA ALA A 273 -21.95 14.70 6.50
C ALA A 273 -22.04 15.44 7.83
#